data_4fcda6f76cd2b9a400ea99d0cd8f799e
#
_entry.id   4fcda6f76cd2b9a400ea99d0cd8f799e
#
_cell.length_a   1.000
_cell.length_b   1.000
_cell.length_c   1.000
_cell.angle_alpha   90.00
_cell.angle_beta   90.00
_cell.angle_gamma   90.00
#
_symmetry.space_group_name_H-M   'P 1'
#
loop_
_entity.id
_entity.type
_entity.pdbx_description
1 polymer ?
#
loop_
_entity_poly.entity_id
_entity_poly.type
_entity_poly.pdbx_seq_one_letter_code
_entity_poly.pdbx_strand_id
1 'polypeptide(L)'
;MDLEIEKLNSRVLHIGAYEVTLKNGKQISFLDTPGHEAFTAMRARGAKVTDIVVVVVAADDRVMPQTKEAISHAQAAGVPIIFAINKIDRPTADVEKIKGELAEMNLLVEDWGGKYQSQDISAKLGTGVPEILEKIILEAEMLDLKANPNRRAQGTVIEASLDKGKGY
;
A
#
# COMPACT_ATOMS: atom_id res chain seq x y z
N MET A 1 7.96 -4.74 -20.41
CA MET A 1 8.53 -4.12 -19.20
C MET A 1 8.21 -5.08 -18.08
N ASP A 2 9.09 -6.07 -17.96
CA ASP A 2 8.94 -7.13 -16.97
C ASP A 2 9.41 -6.56 -15.65
N LEU A 3 8.43 -6.14 -14.83
CA LEU A 3 8.66 -5.98 -13.42
C LEU A 3 8.97 -7.39 -12.89
N GLU A 4 10.15 -7.57 -12.30
CA GLU A 4 10.53 -8.81 -11.62
C GLU A 4 9.60 -9.06 -10.41
N ILE A 5 8.33 -9.34 -10.70
CA ILE A 5 7.31 -9.71 -9.71
C ILE A 5 7.59 -11.10 -9.12
N GLU A 6 8.46 -11.89 -9.76
CA GLU A 6 8.77 -13.26 -9.32
C GLU A 6 9.58 -13.37 -8.02
N LYS A 7 10.20 -12.31 -7.53
CA LYS A 7 10.95 -12.34 -6.25
C LYS A 7 10.11 -12.11 -5.00
N LEU A 8 8.83 -11.80 -5.12
CA LEU A 8 7.91 -11.55 -3.99
C LEU A 8 7.39 -12.83 -3.29
N ASN A 9 7.82 -14.02 -3.70
CA ASN A 9 7.38 -15.29 -3.08
C ASN A 9 8.26 -15.80 -1.93
N SER A 10 9.31 -15.09 -1.53
CA SER A 10 10.01 -15.39 -0.28
C SER A 10 9.24 -14.70 0.85
N ARG A 11 8.91 -15.45 1.90
CA ARG A 11 8.31 -14.96 3.15
C ARG A 11 9.08 -13.72 3.61
N VAL A 12 8.60 -12.53 3.26
CA VAL A 12 9.23 -11.27 3.62
C VAL A 12 9.02 -11.09 5.12
N LEU A 13 10.06 -11.37 5.91
CA LEU A 13 10.09 -11.12 7.35
C LEU A 13 10.54 -9.68 7.67
N HIS A 14 10.80 -8.87 6.63
CA HIS A 14 11.40 -7.54 6.71
C HIS A 14 10.56 -6.53 5.94
N ILE A 15 10.68 -5.25 6.29
CA ILE A 15 10.10 -4.16 5.50
C ILE A 15 10.91 -4.03 4.20
N GLY A 16 10.25 -4.23 3.07
CA GLY A 16 10.85 -3.98 1.75
C GLY A 16 10.73 -2.50 1.37
N ALA A 17 11.76 -1.93 0.76
CA ALA A 17 11.72 -0.60 0.19
C ALA A 17 12.05 -0.67 -1.31
N TYR A 18 11.17 -0.13 -2.15
CA TYR A 18 11.30 -0.19 -3.60
C TYR A 18 10.99 1.18 -4.20
N GLU A 19 11.76 1.59 -5.19
CA GLU A 19 11.50 2.80 -5.96
C GLU A 19 11.01 2.46 -7.36
N VAL A 20 9.93 3.09 -7.78
CA VAL A 20 9.34 2.93 -9.10
C VAL A 20 9.35 4.28 -9.82
N THR A 21 9.98 4.32 -10.99
CA THR A 21 9.93 5.49 -11.87
C THR A 21 8.87 5.30 -12.93
N LEU A 22 7.89 6.20 -12.97
CA LEU A 22 6.81 6.17 -13.94
C LEU A 22 7.29 6.71 -15.31
N LYS A 23 6.52 6.45 -16.37
CA LYS A 23 6.82 6.92 -17.74
C LYS A 23 6.92 8.45 -17.85
N ASN A 24 6.24 9.18 -16.99
CA ASN A 24 6.27 10.65 -16.91
C ASN A 24 7.45 11.19 -16.08
N GLY A 25 8.35 10.32 -15.62
CA GLY A 25 9.53 10.67 -14.82
C GLY A 25 9.25 10.86 -13.31
N LYS A 26 8.00 10.77 -12.87
CA LYS A 26 7.66 10.81 -11.42
C LYS A 26 8.12 9.53 -10.74
N GLN A 27 8.54 9.64 -9.49
CA GLN A 27 9.03 8.53 -8.68
C GLN A 27 8.10 8.28 -7.50
N ILE A 28 7.90 7.00 -7.18
CA ILE A 28 7.16 6.55 -6.01
C ILE A 28 8.06 5.58 -5.25
N SER A 29 8.25 5.82 -3.95
CA SER A 29 8.94 4.87 -3.07
C SER A 29 7.89 4.05 -2.31
N PHE A 30 7.89 2.75 -2.51
CA PHE A 30 7.00 1.83 -1.80
C PHE A 30 7.72 1.25 -0.59
N LEU A 31 7.02 1.24 0.55
CA LEU A 31 7.39 0.45 1.73
C LEU A 31 6.43 -0.73 1.83
N ASP A 32 6.94 -1.93 1.54
CA ASP A 32 6.17 -3.16 1.65
C ASP A 32 6.30 -3.74 3.05
N THR A 33 5.17 -3.98 3.71
CA THR A 33 5.11 -4.54 5.06
C THR A 33 4.46 -5.92 5.03
N PRO A 34 5.01 -6.91 5.77
CA PRO A 34 4.41 -8.23 5.83
C PRO A 34 2.96 -8.19 6.32
N GLY A 35 2.07 -8.90 5.61
CA GLY A 35 0.64 -8.94 5.93
C GLY A 35 0.27 -9.82 7.13
N HIS A 36 1.20 -10.64 7.65
CA HIS A 36 0.92 -11.57 8.74
C HIS A 36 0.63 -10.84 10.06
N GLU A 37 -0.29 -11.38 10.86
CA GLU A 37 -0.72 -10.82 12.15
C GLU A 37 0.43 -10.51 13.12
N ALA A 38 1.50 -11.31 13.09
CA ALA A 38 2.69 -11.11 13.92
C ALA A 38 3.43 -9.77 13.66
N PHE A 39 3.14 -9.04 12.57
CA PHE A 39 3.88 -7.86 12.14
C PHE A 39 3.12 -6.53 12.30
N THR A 40 2.17 -6.47 13.22
CA THR A 40 1.38 -5.26 13.57
C THR A 40 2.26 -4.04 13.82
N ALA A 41 3.35 -4.17 14.58
CA ALA A 41 4.25 -3.08 14.89
C ALA A 41 4.99 -2.54 13.64
N MET A 42 5.28 -3.39 12.65
CA MET A 42 5.90 -2.99 11.40
C MET A 42 4.92 -2.18 10.55
N ARG A 43 3.65 -2.62 10.43
CA ARG A 43 2.60 -1.88 9.74
C ARG A 43 2.34 -0.52 10.38
N ALA A 44 2.22 -0.46 11.70
CA ALA A 44 2.04 0.79 12.44
C ALA A 44 3.20 1.76 12.25
N ARG A 45 4.43 1.24 12.20
CA ARG A 45 5.64 2.04 11.95
C ARG A 45 5.70 2.53 10.51
N GLY A 46 5.40 1.66 9.54
CA GLY A 46 5.30 2.00 8.12
C GLY A 46 4.30 3.14 7.90
N ALA A 47 3.07 3.02 8.40
CA ALA A 47 2.03 4.03 8.24
C ALA A 47 2.42 5.42 8.78
N LYS A 48 3.29 5.51 9.80
CA LYS A 48 3.75 6.79 10.37
C LYS A 48 4.81 7.51 9.53
N VAL A 49 5.45 6.82 8.61
CA VAL A 49 6.55 7.38 7.80
C VAL A 49 6.22 7.46 6.32
N THR A 50 5.00 7.10 5.93
CA THR A 50 4.50 7.18 4.57
C THR A 50 3.52 8.35 4.40
N ASP A 51 3.40 8.86 3.20
CA ASP A 51 2.46 9.92 2.84
C ASP A 51 1.08 9.36 2.47
N ILE A 52 1.02 8.13 1.94
CA ILE A 52 -0.19 7.45 1.49
C ILE A 52 -0.07 5.97 1.86
N VAL A 53 -1.17 5.36 2.25
CA VAL A 53 -1.26 3.91 2.48
C VAL A 53 -2.11 3.26 1.40
N VAL A 54 -1.56 2.26 0.72
CA VAL A 54 -2.31 1.40 -0.19
C VAL A 54 -2.69 0.12 0.54
N VAL A 55 -3.99 -0.09 0.72
CA VAL A 55 -4.54 -1.30 1.35
C VAL A 55 -4.97 -2.27 0.27
N VAL A 56 -4.28 -3.41 0.20
CA VAL A 56 -4.59 -4.47 -0.78
C VAL A 56 -5.61 -5.43 -0.18
N VAL A 57 -6.73 -5.63 -0.87
CA VAL A 57 -7.81 -6.56 -0.50
C VAL A 57 -8.03 -7.55 -1.64
N ALA A 58 -8.12 -8.83 -1.34
CA ALA A 58 -8.37 -9.85 -2.36
C ALA A 58 -9.86 -9.90 -2.70
N ALA A 59 -10.22 -9.76 -3.99
CA ALA A 59 -11.60 -9.82 -4.47
C ALA A 59 -12.25 -11.20 -4.33
N ASP A 60 -11.44 -12.24 -4.18
CA ASP A 60 -11.86 -13.64 -4.00
C ASP A 60 -12.03 -14.06 -2.53
N ASP A 61 -11.95 -13.12 -1.60
CA ASP A 61 -12.01 -13.37 -0.16
C ASP A 61 -13.00 -12.41 0.53
N ARG A 62 -12.60 -11.80 1.61
CA ARG A 62 -13.32 -10.78 2.40
C ARG A 62 -12.34 -9.77 3.00
N VAL A 63 -12.87 -8.73 3.63
CA VAL A 63 -12.06 -7.81 4.43
C VAL A 63 -11.60 -8.50 5.72
N MET A 64 -10.38 -9.02 5.69
CA MET A 64 -9.79 -9.81 6.77
C MET A 64 -9.43 -8.95 7.99
N PRO A 65 -9.26 -9.55 9.19
CA PRO A 65 -8.86 -8.81 10.39
C PRO A 65 -7.57 -7.99 10.20
N GLN A 66 -6.58 -8.53 9.48
CA GLN A 66 -5.32 -7.84 9.16
C GLN A 66 -5.54 -6.59 8.28
N THR A 67 -6.53 -6.67 7.38
CA THR A 67 -6.93 -5.52 6.56
C THR A 67 -7.54 -4.43 7.43
N LYS A 68 -8.44 -4.79 8.35
CA LYS A 68 -9.05 -3.85 9.31
C LYS A 68 -8.00 -3.18 10.20
N GLU A 69 -7.02 -3.94 10.64
CA GLU A 69 -5.89 -3.43 11.41
C GLU A 69 -5.04 -2.44 10.61
N ALA A 70 -4.69 -2.76 9.35
CA ALA A 70 -3.93 -1.87 8.47
C ALA A 70 -4.68 -0.53 8.24
N ILE A 71 -5.98 -0.59 8.01
CA ILE A 71 -6.87 0.58 7.90
C ILE A 71 -6.82 1.41 9.18
N SER A 72 -6.94 0.77 10.34
CA SER A 72 -6.91 1.43 11.65
C SER A 72 -5.57 2.16 11.88
N HIS A 73 -4.44 1.56 11.49
CA HIS A 73 -3.13 2.19 11.57
C HIS A 73 -3.01 3.40 10.66
N ALA A 74 -3.50 3.32 9.42
CA ALA A 74 -3.49 4.44 8.49
C ALA A 74 -4.37 5.60 9.00
N GLN A 75 -5.56 5.31 9.51
CA GLN A 75 -6.45 6.30 10.11
C GLN A 75 -5.81 6.95 11.34
N ALA A 76 -5.18 6.17 12.23
CA ALA A 76 -4.48 6.68 13.40
C ALA A 76 -3.26 7.54 13.04
N ALA A 77 -2.61 7.27 11.91
CA ALA A 77 -1.53 8.07 11.37
C ALA A 77 -2.03 9.33 10.64
N GLY A 78 -3.32 9.41 10.32
CA GLY A 78 -3.92 10.54 9.60
C GLY A 78 -3.51 10.61 8.12
N VAL A 79 -3.09 9.51 7.52
CA VAL A 79 -2.66 9.46 6.12
C VAL A 79 -3.81 8.97 5.22
N PRO A 80 -3.88 9.45 3.96
CA PRO A 80 -4.84 8.97 2.98
C PRO A 80 -4.72 7.47 2.72
N ILE A 81 -5.87 6.84 2.42
CA ILE A 81 -5.96 5.41 2.11
C ILE A 81 -6.49 5.25 0.69
N ILE A 82 -5.80 4.43 -0.10
CA ILE A 82 -6.25 3.96 -1.41
C ILE A 82 -6.47 2.46 -1.33
N PHE A 83 -7.60 1.96 -1.80
CA PHE A 83 -7.90 0.52 -1.82
C PHE A 83 -7.49 -0.09 -3.16
N ALA A 84 -6.66 -1.13 -3.12
CA ALA A 84 -6.34 -1.97 -4.27
C ALA A 84 -7.11 -3.29 -4.16
N ILE A 85 -8.20 -3.43 -4.91
CA ILE A 85 -9.01 -4.66 -4.91
C ILE A 85 -8.38 -5.62 -5.91
N ASN A 86 -7.58 -6.55 -5.40
CA ASN A 86 -6.71 -7.43 -6.19
C ASN A 86 -7.37 -8.78 -6.50
N LYS A 87 -6.78 -9.49 -7.46
CA LYS A 87 -7.19 -10.82 -7.94
C LYS A 87 -8.52 -10.83 -8.70
N ILE A 88 -8.85 -9.76 -9.40
CA ILE A 88 -10.06 -9.69 -10.24
C ILE A 88 -10.06 -10.71 -11.40
N ASP A 89 -8.90 -11.31 -11.69
CA ASP A 89 -8.75 -12.38 -12.66
C ASP A 89 -9.30 -13.74 -12.20
N ARG A 90 -9.66 -13.88 -10.93
CA ARG A 90 -10.17 -15.13 -10.39
C ARG A 90 -11.67 -15.30 -10.67
N PRO A 91 -12.14 -16.52 -11.00
CA PRO A 91 -13.58 -16.77 -11.23
C PRO A 91 -14.46 -16.50 -10.02
N THR A 92 -13.89 -16.53 -8.83
CA THR A 92 -14.56 -16.29 -7.53
C THR A 92 -14.45 -14.84 -7.06
N ALA A 93 -13.88 -13.95 -7.90
CA ALA A 93 -13.73 -12.55 -7.56
C ALA A 93 -15.10 -11.85 -7.51
N ASP A 94 -15.35 -11.12 -6.42
CA ASP A 94 -16.56 -10.31 -6.23
C ASP A 94 -16.15 -8.94 -5.65
N VAL A 95 -15.88 -8.01 -6.55
CA VAL A 95 -15.46 -6.64 -6.23
C VAL A 95 -16.54 -5.88 -5.47
N GLU A 96 -17.81 -6.03 -5.90
CA GLU A 96 -18.93 -5.33 -5.30
C GLU A 96 -19.15 -5.76 -3.84
N LYS A 97 -18.94 -7.04 -3.53
CA LYS A 97 -18.97 -7.55 -2.16
C LYS A 97 -17.90 -6.86 -1.30
N ILE A 98 -16.66 -6.74 -1.80
CA ILE A 98 -15.58 -6.06 -1.07
C ILE A 98 -15.91 -4.59 -0.83
N LYS A 99 -16.40 -3.87 -1.85
CA LYS A 99 -16.86 -2.48 -1.71
C LYS A 99 -17.98 -2.35 -0.68
N GLY A 100 -18.91 -3.33 -0.64
CA GLY A 100 -19.97 -3.40 0.36
C GLY A 100 -19.42 -3.58 1.78
N GLU A 101 -18.50 -4.52 2.00
CA GLU A 101 -17.85 -4.73 3.30
C GLU A 101 -17.06 -3.49 3.78
N LEU A 102 -16.41 -2.76 2.85
CA LEU A 102 -15.76 -1.48 3.17
C LEU A 102 -16.79 -0.41 3.56
N ALA A 103 -17.91 -0.32 2.84
CA ALA A 103 -18.97 0.63 3.14
C ALA A 103 -19.61 0.39 4.52
N GLU A 104 -19.79 -0.87 4.93
CA GLU A 104 -20.25 -1.25 6.29
C GLU A 104 -19.29 -0.75 7.39
N MET A 105 -18.02 -0.56 7.04
CA MET A 105 -17.00 0.00 7.94
C MET A 105 -16.89 1.54 7.84
N ASN A 106 -17.84 2.22 7.17
CA ASN A 106 -17.80 3.65 6.88
C ASN A 106 -16.62 4.08 5.96
N LEU A 107 -16.16 3.17 5.11
CA LEU A 107 -15.07 3.38 4.15
C LEU A 107 -15.63 3.37 2.73
N LEU A 108 -16.60 4.26 2.46
CA LEU A 108 -17.27 4.33 1.18
C LEU A 108 -16.29 4.77 0.08
N VAL A 109 -16.18 3.95 -0.97
CA VAL A 109 -15.30 4.19 -2.12
C VAL A 109 -15.87 5.24 -3.06
N GLU A 110 -15.00 5.86 -3.88
CA GLU A 110 -15.37 6.93 -4.80
C GLU A 110 -16.42 6.52 -5.83
N ASP A 111 -16.36 5.27 -6.33
CA ASP A 111 -17.33 4.72 -7.28
C ASP A 111 -18.77 4.72 -6.72
N TRP A 112 -18.91 4.67 -5.40
CA TRP A 112 -20.19 4.72 -4.69
C TRP A 112 -20.48 6.09 -4.08
N GLY A 113 -19.76 7.14 -4.51
CA GLY A 113 -19.94 8.51 -4.02
C GLY A 113 -19.24 8.81 -2.70
N GLY A 114 -18.32 7.96 -2.27
CA GLY A 114 -17.51 8.15 -1.07
C GLY A 114 -16.24 8.96 -1.32
N LYS A 115 -15.36 8.99 -0.31
CA LYS A 115 -14.12 9.77 -0.34
C LYS A 115 -12.86 8.93 -0.58
N TYR A 116 -12.95 7.61 -0.47
CA TYR A 116 -11.79 6.74 -0.59
C TYR A 116 -11.58 6.31 -2.04
N GLN A 117 -10.40 6.57 -2.56
CA GLN A 117 -10.03 6.07 -3.88
C GLN A 117 -9.92 4.54 -3.85
N SER A 118 -10.38 3.89 -4.90
CA SER A 118 -10.23 2.46 -5.10
C SER A 118 -9.86 2.12 -6.54
N GLN A 119 -9.18 1.01 -6.72
CA GLN A 119 -8.83 0.48 -8.03
C GLN A 119 -8.88 -1.04 -8.03
N ASP A 120 -9.62 -1.56 -9.00
CA ASP A 120 -9.71 -2.99 -9.24
C ASP A 120 -8.50 -3.43 -10.05
N ILE A 121 -7.74 -4.40 -9.53
CA ILE A 121 -6.47 -4.82 -10.14
C ILE A 121 -6.33 -6.34 -10.23
N SER A 122 -5.50 -6.77 -11.15
CA SER A 122 -4.88 -8.08 -11.12
C SER A 122 -3.36 -7.91 -11.15
N ALA A 123 -2.72 -8.05 -10.02
CA ALA A 123 -1.26 -8.00 -9.93
C ALA A 123 -0.61 -9.08 -10.80
N LYS A 124 -1.27 -10.23 -10.97
CA LYS A 124 -0.81 -11.35 -11.80
C LYS A 124 -0.79 -11.00 -13.30
N LEU A 125 -1.81 -10.28 -13.78
CA LEU A 125 -1.96 -9.92 -15.19
C LEU A 125 -1.48 -8.49 -15.50
N GLY A 126 -1.17 -7.70 -14.47
CA GLY A 126 -0.82 -6.29 -14.61
C GLY A 126 -2.01 -5.37 -14.90
N THR A 127 -3.25 -5.90 -14.90
CA THR A 127 -4.46 -5.13 -15.15
C THR A 127 -4.73 -4.17 -13.99
N GLY A 128 -5.07 -2.90 -14.29
CA GLY A 128 -5.37 -1.88 -13.29
C GLY A 128 -4.14 -1.33 -12.54
N VAL A 129 -2.94 -1.87 -12.79
CA VAL A 129 -1.71 -1.40 -12.11
C VAL A 129 -1.29 0.00 -12.56
N PRO A 130 -1.31 0.36 -13.86
CA PRO A 130 -1.05 1.73 -14.27
C PRO A 130 -2.03 2.72 -13.62
N GLU A 131 -3.30 2.37 -13.56
CA GLU A 131 -4.38 3.21 -13.05
C GLU A 131 -4.23 3.49 -11.55
N ILE A 132 -3.87 2.48 -10.74
CA ILE A 132 -3.62 2.70 -9.31
C ILE A 132 -2.39 3.57 -9.08
N LEU A 133 -1.34 3.44 -9.90
CA LEU A 133 -0.16 4.30 -9.82
C LEU A 133 -0.52 5.76 -10.14
N GLU A 134 -1.39 6.00 -11.12
CA GLU A 134 -1.91 7.34 -11.42
C GLU A 134 -2.74 7.91 -10.26
N LYS A 135 -3.59 7.10 -9.62
CA LYS A 135 -4.36 7.52 -8.43
C LYS A 135 -3.43 7.88 -7.25
N ILE A 136 -2.37 7.11 -7.02
CA ILE A 136 -1.37 7.44 -5.99
C ILE A 136 -0.71 8.79 -6.28
N ILE A 137 -0.33 9.05 -7.51
CA ILE A 137 0.28 10.34 -7.89
C ILE A 137 -0.71 11.48 -7.73
N LEU A 138 -1.96 11.29 -8.12
CA LEU A 138 -3.01 12.30 -7.97
C LEU A 138 -3.22 12.65 -6.49
N GLU A 139 -3.29 11.66 -5.62
CA GLU A 139 -3.40 11.86 -4.17
C GLU A 139 -2.18 12.61 -3.61
N ALA A 140 -0.97 12.23 -4.04
CA ALA A 140 0.27 12.91 -3.65
C ALA A 140 0.31 14.39 -4.09
N GLU A 141 -0.24 14.70 -5.26
CA GLU A 141 -0.37 16.08 -5.75
C GLU A 141 -1.35 16.88 -4.90
N MET A 142 -2.46 16.27 -4.48
CA MET A 142 -3.43 16.91 -3.58
C MET A 142 -2.85 17.21 -2.21
N LEU A 143 -1.92 16.38 -1.72
CA LEU A 143 -1.22 16.59 -0.46
C LEU A 143 -0.17 17.71 -0.53
N ASP A 144 0.18 18.21 -1.71
CA ASP A 144 1.18 19.28 -1.94
C ASP A 144 2.50 19.01 -1.17
N LEU A 145 3.01 17.78 -1.30
CA LEU A 145 4.19 17.30 -0.58
C LEU A 145 5.42 18.14 -0.93
N LYS A 146 6.11 18.66 0.09
CA LYS A 146 7.27 19.55 -0.06
C LYS A 146 8.42 19.08 0.82
N ALA A 147 9.63 19.13 0.29
CA ALA A 147 10.86 18.86 1.03
C ALA A 147 11.90 19.95 0.81
N ASN A 148 12.71 20.22 1.82
CA ASN A 148 13.84 21.14 1.70
C ASN A 148 15.15 20.33 1.56
N PRO A 149 15.76 20.27 0.36
CA PRO A 149 16.98 19.51 0.11
C PRO A 149 18.21 20.07 0.82
N ASN A 150 18.18 21.34 1.24
CA ASN A 150 19.29 22.01 1.93
C ASN A 150 19.28 21.80 3.45
N ARG A 151 18.34 21.03 3.97
CA ARG A 151 18.27 20.69 5.39
C ARG A 151 19.20 19.50 5.71
N ARG A 152 19.72 19.43 6.95
CA ARG A 152 20.40 18.22 7.44
C ARG A 152 19.46 17.02 7.33
N ALA A 153 19.98 15.89 6.86
CA ALA A 153 19.22 14.66 6.77
C ALA A 153 18.58 14.28 8.11
N GLN A 154 17.32 13.95 8.09
CA GLN A 154 16.56 13.46 9.23
C GLN A 154 15.73 12.27 8.74
N GLY A 155 15.77 11.14 9.43
CA GLY A 155 15.09 9.94 9.03
C GLY A 155 14.63 9.12 10.23
N THR A 156 13.75 8.16 9.95
CA THR A 156 13.29 7.19 10.94
C THR A 156 13.88 5.83 10.61
N VAL A 157 14.44 5.15 11.60
CA VAL A 157 14.88 3.76 11.45
C VAL A 157 13.65 2.87 11.42
N ILE A 158 13.37 2.29 10.25
CA ILE A 158 12.22 1.41 10.04
C ILE A 158 12.55 0.00 10.53
N GLU A 159 13.75 -0.47 10.21
CA GLU A 159 14.26 -1.78 10.59
C GLU A 159 15.78 -1.73 10.83
N ALA A 160 16.27 -2.56 11.73
CA ALA A 160 17.69 -2.76 11.96
C ALA A 160 17.98 -4.26 12.16
N SER A 161 19.05 -4.74 11.56
CA SER A 161 19.53 -6.11 11.73
C SER A 161 20.99 -6.11 12.19
N LEU A 162 21.32 -7.02 13.10
CA LEU A 162 22.69 -7.23 13.55
C LEU A 162 23.39 -8.28 12.68
N ASP A 163 24.40 -7.86 11.93
CA ASP A 163 25.33 -8.77 11.28
C ASP A 163 26.51 -9.04 12.22
N LYS A 164 26.73 -10.31 12.57
CA LYS A 164 27.80 -10.71 13.52
C LYS A 164 29.22 -10.36 13.05
N GLY A 165 29.41 -10.06 11.76
CA GLY A 165 30.70 -9.68 11.18
C GLY A 165 30.86 -8.19 10.93
N LYS A 166 29.75 -7.45 10.74
CA LYS A 166 29.76 -6.04 10.33
C LYS A 166 29.15 -5.08 11.36
N GLY A 167 28.45 -5.62 12.39
CA GLY A 167 27.73 -4.81 13.38
C GLY A 167 26.30 -4.43 12.91
N TYR A 168 25.74 -3.36 13.46
CA TYR A 168 24.42 -2.80 13.08
C TYR A 168 24.51 -1.95 11.84
#